data_daa8d34a36e7736f6462d3e8262943f8
#
_entry.id   daa8d34a36e7736f6462d3e8262943f8
#
_cell.length_a   1.000
_cell.length_b   1.000
_cell.length_c   1.000
_cell.angle_alpha   90.00
_cell.angle_beta   90.00
_cell.angle_gamma   90.00
#
_symmetry.space_group_name_H-M   'P 1'
#
loop_
_entity.id
_entity.type
_entity.pdbx_description
1 polymer ?
#
loop_
_entity_poly.entity_id
_entity_poly.type
_entity_poly.pdbx_seq_one_letter_code
_entity_poly.pdbx_strand_id
1 'polypeptide(L)'
;MYSVVFLETAWKELQRLPGPVQPRIERAIDALAEVPRPPGCTKLAVEEDLYRIRVGDYRVIYQLRDDRLLVVVVRVGPRGSVYRR
;
A
#
# COMPACT_ATOMS: atom_id res chain seq x y z
N MET A 1 4.70 11.57 -12.00
CA MET A 1 4.36 11.27 -10.59
C MET A 1 2.94 10.74 -10.50
N TYR A 2 2.76 9.70 -9.70
CA TYR A 2 1.43 9.13 -9.48
C TYR A 2 0.73 9.88 -8.36
N SER A 3 -0.59 9.93 -8.43
CA SER A 3 -1.41 10.37 -7.30
C SER A 3 -1.68 9.17 -6.40
N VAL A 4 -1.84 9.42 -5.11
CA VAL A 4 -2.13 8.35 -4.14
C VAL A 4 -3.51 8.60 -3.55
N VAL A 5 -4.35 7.57 -3.62
CA VAL A 5 -5.66 7.60 -2.97
C VAL A 5 -5.81 6.35 -2.12
N PHE A 6 -6.69 6.39 -1.14
CA PHE A 6 -6.96 5.27 -0.26
C PHE A 6 -8.39 4.82 -0.42
N LEU A 7 -8.61 3.51 -0.45
CA LEU A 7 -9.93 3.01 -0.16
C LEU A 7 -10.25 3.32 1.30
N GLU A 8 -11.51 3.51 1.59
CA GLU A 8 -11.92 3.87 2.96
C GLU A 8 -11.45 2.84 3.97
N THR A 9 -11.55 1.56 3.62
CA THR A 9 -11.09 0.48 4.50
C THR A 9 -9.61 0.63 4.83
N ALA A 10 -8.79 0.92 3.81
CA ALA A 10 -7.35 1.07 4.01
C ALA A 10 -7.04 2.29 4.87
N TRP A 11 -7.76 3.38 4.66
CA TRP A 11 -7.58 4.58 5.46
C TRP A 11 -7.86 4.30 6.93
N LYS A 12 -8.95 3.59 7.20
CA LYS A 12 -9.31 3.24 8.58
C LYS A 12 -8.28 2.30 9.20
N GLU A 13 -7.76 1.36 8.40
CA GLU A 13 -6.73 0.46 8.89
C GLU A 13 -5.46 1.21 9.29
N LEU A 14 -5.07 2.18 8.47
CA LEU A 14 -3.90 3.00 8.78
C LEU A 14 -4.10 3.75 10.10
N GLN A 15 -5.29 4.31 10.30
CA GLN A 15 -5.59 5.07 11.50
C GLN A 15 -5.54 4.23 12.77
N ARG A 16 -5.73 2.93 12.64
CA ARG A 16 -5.73 2.01 13.79
C ARG A 16 -4.36 1.48 14.16
N LEU A 17 -3.36 1.76 13.34
CA LEU A 17 -2.01 1.32 13.66
C LEU A 17 -1.45 2.12 14.83
N PRO A 18 -0.49 1.53 15.58
CA PRO A 18 0.16 2.29 16.65
C PRO A 18 0.73 3.60 16.13
N GLY A 19 0.65 4.64 16.96
CA GLY A 19 1.05 5.96 16.54
C GLY A 19 2.42 6.05 15.90
N PRO A 20 3.46 5.42 16.49
CA PRO A 20 4.80 5.50 15.89
C PRO A 20 4.92 4.81 14.54
N VAL A 21 4.01 3.86 14.25
CA VAL A 21 4.05 3.11 13.00
C VAL A 21 3.43 3.90 11.85
N GLN A 22 2.41 4.71 12.15
CA GLN A 22 1.68 5.41 11.10
C GLN A 22 2.56 6.28 10.21
N PRO A 23 3.47 7.12 10.73
CA PRO A 23 4.31 7.93 9.85
C PRO A 23 5.23 7.10 8.97
N ARG A 24 5.69 5.96 9.48
CA ARG A 24 6.55 5.07 8.69
C ARG A 24 5.80 4.52 7.49
N ILE A 25 4.56 4.08 7.73
CA ILE A 25 3.72 3.55 6.65
C ILE A 25 3.37 4.66 5.67
N GLU A 26 3.02 5.84 6.18
CA GLU A 26 2.67 6.97 5.31
C GLU A 26 3.83 7.35 4.39
N ARG A 27 5.05 7.39 4.92
CA ARG A 27 6.21 7.72 4.09
C ARG A 27 6.43 6.69 3.00
N ALA A 28 6.25 5.41 3.34
CA ALA A 28 6.42 4.35 2.35
C ALA A 28 5.35 4.47 1.25
N ILE A 29 4.13 4.79 1.63
CA ILE A 29 3.05 4.97 0.65
C ILE A 29 3.32 6.19 -0.22
N ASP A 30 3.75 7.30 0.39
CA ASP A 30 4.04 8.52 -0.37
C ASP A 30 5.14 8.27 -1.39
N ALA A 31 6.12 7.45 -1.03
CA ALA A 31 7.22 7.13 -1.95
C ALA A 31 6.72 6.40 -3.20
N LEU A 32 5.58 5.72 -3.13
CA LEU A 32 5.02 5.05 -4.29
C LEU A 32 4.60 6.02 -5.38
N ALA A 33 4.37 7.27 -5.03
CA ALA A 33 4.04 8.30 -6.04
C ALA A 33 5.20 8.49 -7.02
N GLU A 34 6.43 8.37 -6.54
CA GLU A 34 7.62 8.53 -7.37
C GLU A 34 8.08 7.20 -7.96
N VAL A 35 8.01 6.14 -7.17
CA VAL A 35 8.46 4.81 -7.58
C VAL A 35 7.36 3.82 -7.23
N PRO A 36 6.40 3.61 -8.14
CA PRO A 36 5.24 2.75 -7.82
C PRO A 36 5.58 1.28 -7.73
N ARG A 37 6.69 0.85 -8.28
CA ARG A 37 7.16 -0.54 -8.16
C ARG A 37 8.57 -0.56 -7.57
N PRO A 38 8.69 -0.22 -6.27
CA PRO A 38 10.03 -0.13 -5.66
C PRO A 38 10.67 -1.50 -5.55
N PRO A 39 12.00 -1.56 -5.39
CA PRO A 39 12.67 -2.82 -5.12
C PRO A 39 12.04 -3.51 -3.92
N GLY A 40 11.80 -4.80 -4.03
CA GLY A 40 11.18 -5.57 -2.96
C GLY A 40 9.67 -5.62 -3.01
N CYS A 41 9.02 -4.88 -3.90
CA CYS A 41 7.58 -5.03 -4.04
C CYS A 41 7.27 -6.37 -4.72
N THR A 42 6.12 -6.92 -4.40
CA THR A 42 5.66 -8.19 -4.95
C THR A 42 4.35 -7.98 -5.67
N LYS A 43 4.26 -8.51 -6.89
CA LYS A 43 3.01 -8.46 -7.62
C LYS A 43 2.13 -9.60 -7.14
N LEU A 44 0.94 -9.29 -6.67
CA LEU A 44 0.04 -10.27 -6.07
C LEU A 44 -0.96 -10.84 -7.06
N ALA A 45 -1.47 -9.99 -7.96
CA ALA A 45 -2.48 -10.42 -8.92
C ALA A 45 -2.24 -9.69 -10.23
N VAL A 46 -2.02 -10.46 -11.28
CA VAL A 46 -1.68 -9.88 -12.59
C VAL A 46 -2.86 -9.10 -13.15
N GLU A 47 -4.03 -9.69 -13.08
CA GLU A 47 -5.21 -9.11 -13.73
C GLU A 47 -5.69 -7.84 -13.07
N GLU A 48 -5.41 -7.68 -11.79
CA GLU A 48 -5.88 -6.55 -11.03
C GLU A 48 -4.78 -5.55 -10.72
N ASP A 49 -3.58 -5.81 -11.20
CA ASP A 49 -2.42 -4.95 -10.94
C ASP A 49 -2.24 -4.66 -9.46
N LEU A 50 -2.37 -5.71 -8.64
CA LEU A 50 -2.20 -5.61 -7.20
C LEU A 50 -0.76 -5.90 -6.81
N TYR A 51 -0.25 -5.10 -5.91
CA TYR A 51 1.12 -5.18 -5.45
C TYR A 51 1.16 -5.07 -3.93
N ARG A 52 2.25 -5.51 -3.36
CA ARG A 52 2.50 -5.43 -1.94
C ARG A 52 3.88 -4.89 -1.67
N ILE A 53 3.98 -3.99 -0.68
CA ILE A 53 5.28 -3.64 -0.10
C ILE A 53 5.27 -4.00 1.38
N ARG A 54 6.45 -4.26 1.92
CA ARG A 54 6.64 -4.50 3.35
C ARG A 54 7.26 -3.27 3.98
N VAL A 55 6.77 -2.94 5.18
CA VAL A 55 7.32 -1.83 5.95
C VAL A 55 7.48 -2.37 7.38
N GLY A 56 8.68 -2.88 7.71
CA GLY A 56 8.89 -3.57 8.97
C GLY A 56 7.99 -4.78 9.07
N ASP A 57 7.19 -4.84 10.13
CA ASP A 57 6.27 -5.95 10.35
C ASP A 57 4.90 -5.71 9.73
N TYR A 58 4.80 -4.72 8.86
CA TYR A 58 3.52 -4.34 8.27
C TYR A 58 3.56 -4.49 6.77
N ARG A 59 2.39 -4.52 6.16
CA ARG A 59 2.25 -4.65 4.72
C ARG A 59 1.24 -3.64 4.20
N VAL A 60 1.52 -3.16 2.99
CA VAL A 60 0.60 -2.29 2.27
C VAL A 60 0.30 -2.99 0.96
N ILE A 61 -0.99 -3.19 0.68
CA ILE A 61 -1.45 -3.73 -0.59
C ILE A 61 -2.06 -2.59 -1.37
N TYR A 62 -1.62 -2.43 -2.60
CA TYR A 62 -2.08 -1.33 -3.43
C TYR A 62 -2.27 -1.80 -4.85
N GLN A 63 -3.14 -1.09 -5.57
CA GLN A 63 -3.40 -1.31 -6.97
C GLN A 63 -2.79 -0.18 -7.77
N LEU A 64 -2.19 -0.50 -8.92
CA LEU A 64 -1.65 0.51 -9.80
C LEU A 64 -2.56 0.67 -11.01
N ARG A 65 -2.88 1.91 -11.31
CA ARG A 65 -3.59 2.28 -12.51
C ARG A 65 -2.65 3.15 -13.32
N ASP A 66 -1.81 2.49 -14.11
CA ASP A 66 -0.76 3.21 -14.86
C ASP A 66 -1.34 4.16 -15.89
N ASP A 67 -2.47 3.81 -16.46
CA ASP A 67 -3.14 4.65 -17.44
C ASP A 67 -3.62 5.97 -16.84
N ARG A 68 -3.77 6.02 -15.53
CA ARG A 68 -4.22 7.22 -14.82
C ARG A 68 -3.18 7.77 -13.87
N LEU A 69 -2.00 7.19 -13.84
CA LEU A 69 -0.93 7.54 -12.91
C LEU A 69 -1.47 7.56 -11.49
N LEU A 70 -2.09 6.45 -11.07
CA LEU A 70 -2.81 6.38 -9.82
C LEU A 70 -2.37 5.18 -9.00
N VAL A 71 -2.09 5.41 -7.72
CA VAL A 71 -1.85 4.37 -6.72
C VAL A 71 -3.08 4.34 -5.81
N VAL A 72 -3.73 3.18 -5.75
CA VAL A 72 -4.90 3.00 -4.88
C VAL A 72 -4.49 2.08 -3.73
N VAL A 73 -4.44 2.61 -2.52
CA VAL A 73 -4.10 1.80 -1.35
C VAL A 73 -5.33 1.01 -0.95
N VAL A 74 -5.22 -0.32 -1.00
CA VAL A 74 -6.34 -1.23 -0.80
C VAL A 74 -6.40 -1.76 0.63
N ARG A 75 -5.26 -2.15 1.18
CA ARG A 75 -5.19 -2.69 2.55
C ARG A 75 -3.90 -2.25 3.22
N VAL A 76 -3.97 -2.08 4.52
CA VAL A 76 -2.81 -1.80 5.36
C VAL A 76 -2.96 -2.62 6.62
N GLY A 77 -1.91 -3.33 7.03
CA GLY A 77 -2.02 -4.09 8.25
C GLY A 77 -0.79 -4.88 8.59
N PRO A 78 -0.84 -5.59 9.73
CA PRO A 78 0.29 -6.40 10.16
C PRO A 78 0.55 -7.54 9.19
N ARG A 79 1.79 -7.97 9.18
CA ARG A 79 2.23 -9.08 8.38
C ARG A 79 1.35 -10.30 8.67
N GLY A 80 0.92 -10.97 7.61
CA GLY A 80 0.17 -12.20 7.70
C GLY A 80 -1.33 -12.05 7.78
N SER A 81 -1.84 -10.87 8.19
CA SER A 81 -3.28 -10.67 8.31
C SER A 81 -3.88 -10.00 7.07
N VAL A 82 -3.09 -9.26 6.33
CA VAL A 82 -3.59 -8.43 5.23
C VAL A 82 -4.12 -9.26 4.07
N TYR A 83 -3.64 -10.48 3.94
CA TYR A 83 -4.07 -11.37 2.86
C TYR A 83 -5.32 -12.15 3.20
N ARG A 84 -5.73 -12.11 4.42
CA ARG A 84 -6.88 -12.90 4.82
C ARG A 84 -8.13 -12.32 4.22
N ARG A 85 -9.02 -13.20 3.85
CA ARG A 85 -10.28 -12.81 3.27
C ARG A 85 -11.40 -13.20 4.14
#